data_5bb6ff77e86605cf0681e5706b2a67d7
#
_entry.id   5bb6ff77e86605cf0681e5706b2a67d7
#
_cell.length_a   1.000
_cell.length_b   1.000
_cell.length_c   1.000
_cell.angle_alpha   90.00
_cell.angle_beta   90.00
_cell.angle_gamma   90.00
#
_symmetry.space_group_name_H-M   'P 1'
#
loop_
_entity.id
_entity.type
_entity.pdbx_description
1 polymer ?
#
loop_
_entity_poly.entity_id
_entity_poly.type
_entity_poly.pdbx_seq_one_letter_code
_entity_poly.pdbx_strand_id
1 'polypeptide(L)'
;MTEEEARIRSYLEAQAAKVPPAAIIEKVRAAMAELRAAAGSVPPARFHDRPEPAEWSGNEVMAHVVDAGNHFGDQIVRALDGLPPVESSRDRGEKPAPRHTAPEWCAILERNREALFERVLRADPTTRLDKRIEHGMFGTLNWRETLLFLRLHDLDHARQLEKNAAALA
;
A
#
# COMPACT_ATOMS: atom_id res chain seq x y z
N MET A 1 -20.75 1.99 0.75
CA MET A 1 -19.88 1.26 -0.21
C MET A 1 -20.49 1.37 -1.60
N THR A 2 -19.72 1.81 -2.56
CA THR A 2 -20.14 1.89 -3.96
C THR A 2 -20.14 0.50 -4.62
N GLU A 3 -20.76 0.39 -5.81
CA GLU A 3 -20.73 -0.86 -6.58
C GLU A 3 -19.31 -1.26 -6.97
N GLU A 4 -18.46 -0.27 -7.29
CA GLU A 4 -17.06 -0.50 -7.61
C GLU A 4 -16.28 -1.03 -6.41
N GLU A 5 -16.44 -0.40 -5.25
CA GLU A 5 -15.84 -0.84 -3.99
C GLU A 5 -16.30 -2.27 -3.63
N ALA A 6 -17.57 -2.58 -3.80
CA ALA A 6 -18.10 -3.92 -3.57
C ALA A 6 -17.50 -4.96 -4.52
N ARG A 7 -17.28 -4.57 -5.78
CA ARG A 7 -16.63 -5.43 -6.79
C ARG A 7 -15.17 -5.70 -6.43
N ILE A 8 -14.43 -4.67 -6.04
CA ILE A 8 -13.03 -4.80 -5.61
C ILE A 8 -12.96 -5.69 -4.36
N ARG A 9 -13.84 -5.47 -3.39
CA ARG A 9 -13.91 -6.31 -2.20
C ARG A 9 -14.14 -7.79 -2.55
N SER A 10 -15.10 -8.08 -3.41
CA SER A 10 -15.38 -9.45 -3.86
C SER A 10 -14.17 -10.08 -4.54
N TYR A 11 -13.45 -9.31 -5.34
CA TYR A 11 -12.21 -9.75 -5.96
C TYR A 11 -11.15 -10.09 -4.91
N LEU A 12 -10.94 -9.22 -3.92
CA LEU A 12 -9.98 -9.43 -2.84
C LEU A 12 -10.31 -10.70 -2.05
N GLU A 13 -11.57 -10.88 -1.66
CA GLU A 13 -12.04 -12.05 -0.93
C GLU A 13 -11.81 -13.34 -1.72
N ALA A 14 -12.21 -13.38 -2.98
CA ALA A 14 -12.07 -14.55 -3.83
C ALA A 14 -10.60 -14.91 -4.11
N GLN A 15 -9.78 -13.93 -4.45
CA GLN A 15 -8.38 -14.16 -4.79
C GLN A 15 -7.54 -14.50 -3.54
N ALA A 16 -7.74 -13.81 -2.44
CA ALA A 16 -7.00 -14.07 -1.22
C ALA A 16 -7.32 -15.46 -0.62
N ALA A 17 -8.54 -15.97 -0.82
CA ALA A 17 -8.90 -17.32 -0.41
C ALA A 17 -8.22 -18.40 -1.27
N LYS A 18 -7.99 -18.10 -2.54
CA LYS A 18 -7.50 -19.04 -3.56
C LYS A 18 -5.97 -19.07 -3.68
N VAL A 19 -5.33 -17.90 -3.53
CA VAL A 19 -3.90 -17.72 -3.75
C VAL A 19 -3.14 -17.85 -2.44
N PRO A 20 -2.09 -18.70 -2.35
CA PRO A 20 -1.28 -18.81 -1.14
C PRO A 20 -0.60 -17.48 -0.77
N PRO A 21 -0.33 -17.20 0.52
CA PRO A 21 0.35 -15.98 0.94
C PRO A 21 1.66 -15.70 0.23
N ALA A 22 2.48 -16.73 -0.03
CA ALA A 22 3.74 -16.56 -0.79
C ALA A 22 3.49 -16.02 -2.20
N ALA A 23 2.44 -16.49 -2.87
CA ALA A 23 2.07 -16.00 -4.20
C ALA A 23 1.43 -14.60 -4.15
N ILE A 24 0.69 -14.28 -3.09
CA ILE A 24 0.20 -12.91 -2.87
C ILE A 24 1.40 -11.95 -2.74
N ILE A 25 2.40 -12.32 -1.97
CA ILE A 25 3.64 -11.53 -1.80
C ILE A 25 4.30 -11.25 -3.16
N GLU A 26 4.40 -12.25 -4.03
CA GLU A 26 5.00 -12.05 -5.36
C GLU A 26 4.17 -11.07 -6.21
N LYS A 27 2.85 -11.09 -6.09
CA LYS A 27 1.99 -10.11 -6.74
C LYS A 27 2.22 -8.70 -6.20
N VAL A 28 2.41 -8.56 -4.89
CA VAL A 28 2.73 -7.27 -4.26
C VAL A 28 4.10 -6.79 -4.70
N ARG A 29 5.09 -7.67 -4.75
CA ARG A 29 6.45 -7.32 -5.25
C ARG A 29 6.42 -6.82 -6.69
N ALA A 30 5.62 -7.44 -7.55
CA ALA A 30 5.45 -6.99 -8.93
C ALA A 30 4.85 -5.58 -9.00
N ALA A 31 3.86 -5.29 -8.16
CA ALA A 31 3.27 -3.96 -8.05
C ALA A 31 4.28 -2.92 -7.51
N MET A 32 5.09 -3.31 -6.53
CA MET A 32 6.18 -2.46 -6.02
C MET A 32 7.19 -2.11 -7.10
N ALA A 33 7.51 -3.05 -7.99
CA ALA A 33 8.41 -2.80 -9.12
C ALA A 33 7.81 -1.78 -10.11
N GLU A 34 6.52 -1.87 -10.40
CA GLU A 34 5.82 -0.87 -11.22
C GLU A 34 5.81 0.51 -10.55
N LEU A 35 5.55 0.54 -9.25
CA LEU A 35 5.58 1.78 -8.46
C LEU A 35 6.97 2.42 -8.49
N ARG A 36 8.01 1.63 -8.32
CA ARG A 36 9.41 2.09 -8.39
C ARG A 36 9.73 2.68 -9.77
N ALA A 37 9.35 2.01 -10.83
CA ALA A 37 9.55 2.50 -12.20
C ALA A 37 8.80 3.82 -12.43
N ALA A 38 7.56 3.91 -11.95
CA ALA A 38 6.75 5.12 -12.07
C ALA A 38 7.35 6.30 -11.27
N ALA A 39 7.80 6.07 -10.05
CA ALA A 39 8.45 7.09 -9.23
C ALA A 39 9.74 7.59 -9.89
N GLY A 40 10.54 6.66 -10.46
CA GLY A 40 11.76 6.99 -11.18
C GLY A 40 11.54 7.72 -12.50
N SER A 41 10.34 7.67 -13.05
CA SER A 41 9.99 8.37 -14.30
C SER A 41 9.67 9.86 -14.09
N VAL A 42 9.36 10.27 -12.87
CA VAL A 42 9.18 11.68 -12.53
C VAL A 42 10.57 12.35 -12.59
N PRO A 43 10.73 13.47 -13.32
CA PRO A 43 12.01 14.16 -13.34
C PRO A 43 12.51 14.45 -11.93
N PRO A 44 13.74 14.05 -11.56
CA PRO A 44 14.24 14.21 -10.18
C PRO A 44 14.18 15.66 -9.69
N ALA A 45 14.43 16.64 -10.56
CA ALA A 45 14.33 18.05 -10.22
C ALA A 45 12.91 18.53 -9.96
N ARG A 46 11.91 17.76 -10.38
CA ARG A 46 10.48 18.08 -10.27
C ARG A 46 9.73 17.14 -9.31
N PHE A 47 10.45 16.26 -8.64
CA PHE A 47 9.83 15.23 -7.77
C PHE A 47 9.05 15.84 -6.60
N HIS A 48 9.40 17.02 -6.16
CA HIS A 48 8.73 17.75 -5.08
C HIS A 48 7.73 18.80 -5.57
N ASP A 49 7.56 18.93 -6.88
CA ASP A 49 6.60 19.85 -7.47
C ASP A 49 5.24 19.18 -7.63
N ARG A 50 4.19 19.91 -7.34
CA ARG A 50 2.81 19.47 -7.64
C ARG A 50 2.51 19.78 -9.10
N PRO A 51 1.96 18.82 -9.87
CA PRO A 51 1.53 19.10 -11.26
C PRO A 51 0.49 20.23 -11.33
N GLU A 52 -0.44 20.20 -10.40
CA GLU A 52 -1.46 21.23 -10.20
C GLU A 52 -1.60 21.49 -8.69
N PRO A 53 -2.10 22.66 -8.26
CA PRO A 53 -2.19 22.99 -6.83
C PRO A 53 -2.97 21.99 -5.98
N ALA A 54 -3.96 21.33 -6.56
CA ALA A 54 -4.79 20.34 -5.86
C ALA A 54 -4.27 18.90 -5.98
N GLU A 55 -3.20 18.69 -6.74
CA GLU A 55 -2.63 17.37 -6.95
C GLU A 55 -1.35 17.18 -6.13
N TRP A 56 -1.09 15.95 -5.72
CA TRP A 56 0.12 15.62 -4.97
C TRP A 56 1.36 15.59 -5.85
N SER A 57 2.48 16.02 -5.28
CA SER A 57 3.81 15.78 -5.86
C SER A 57 4.18 14.29 -5.77
N GLY A 58 5.21 13.89 -6.52
CA GLY A 58 5.76 12.53 -6.40
C GLY A 58 6.19 12.20 -4.98
N ASN A 59 6.82 13.16 -4.28
CA ASN A 59 7.18 13.02 -2.88
C ASN A 59 5.97 12.73 -1.98
N GLU A 60 4.90 13.48 -2.15
CA GLU A 60 3.67 13.31 -1.36
C GLU A 60 2.99 11.96 -1.65
N VAL A 61 2.98 11.54 -2.91
CA VAL A 61 2.46 10.22 -3.29
C VAL A 61 3.25 9.10 -2.60
N MET A 62 4.57 9.15 -2.68
CA MET A 62 5.42 8.12 -2.08
C MET A 62 5.35 8.12 -0.54
N ALA A 63 5.27 9.29 0.08
CA ALA A 63 5.06 9.40 1.52
C ALA A 63 3.74 8.73 1.93
N HIS A 64 2.66 8.97 1.18
CA HIS A 64 1.36 8.32 1.42
C HIS A 64 1.44 6.80 1.25
N VAL A 65 2.10 6.31 0.21
CA VAL A 65 2.25 4.87 -0.02
C VAL A 65 2.99 4.20 1.14
N VAL A 66 4.06 4.83 1.62
CA VAL A 66 4.83 4.31 2.78
C VAL A 66 3.99 4.35 4.05
N ASP A 67 3.31 5.44 4.32
CA ASP A 67 2.47 5.58 5.52
C ASP A 67 1.30 4.60 5.53
N ALA A 68 0.57 4.49 4.44
CA ALA A 68 -0.54 3.55 4.32
C ALA A 68 -0.04 2.10 4.40
N GLY A 69 1.09 1.81 3.75
CA GLY A 69 1.72 0.48 3.80
C GLY A 69 2.13 0.09 5.22
N ASN A 70 2.69 1.02 5.98
CA ASN A 70 3.04 0.80 7.38
C ASN A 70 1.79 0.57 8.25
N HIS A 71 0.76 1.38 8.04
CA HIS A 71 -0.50 1.22 8.78
C HIS A 71 -1.11 -0.16 8.55
N PHE A 72 -1.31 -0.56 7.30
CA PHE A 72 -1.88 -1.87 6.99
C PHE A 72 -0.93 -3.03 7.32
N GLY A 73 0.36 -2.83 7.16
CA GLY A 73 1.37 -3.81 7.57
C GLY A 73 1.33 -4.08 9.08
N ASP A 74 1.24 -3.04 9.88
CA ASP A 74 1.09 -3.16 11.34
C ASP A 74 -0.21 -3.87 11.72
N GLN A 75 -1.31 -3.58 11.04
CA GLN A 75 -2.59 -4.25 11.26
C GLN A 75 -2.51 -5.74 10.94
N ILE A 76 -1.84 -6.11 9.85
CA ILE A 76 -1.62 -7.51 9.47
C ILE A 76 -0.82 -8.23 10.56
N VAL A 77 0.29 -7.65 11.00
CA VAL A 77 1.16 -8.25 12.04
C VAL A 77 0.40 -8.40 13.36
N ARG A 78 -0.34 -7.39 13.75
CA ARG A 78 -1.15 -7.45 14.98
C ARG A 78 -2.24 -8.52 14.88
N ALA A 79 -2.90 -8.65 13.74
CA ALA A 79 -3.87 -9.72 13.52
C ALA A 79 -3.21 -11.09 13.65
N LEU A 80 -2.04 -11.30 13.04
CA LEU A 80 -1.28 -12.53 13.12
C LEU A 80 -0.79 -12.85 14.53
N ASP A 81 -0.45 -11.83 15.31
CA ASP A 81 0.00 -11.98 16.69
C ASP A 81 -1.17 -12.07 17.70
N GLY A 82 -2.40 -11.96 17.23
CA GLY A 82 -3.60 -12.00 18.08
C GLY A 82 -3.78 -10.77 18.95
N LEU A 83 -3.17 -9.65 18.55
CA LEU A 83 -3.27 -8.36 19.25
C LEU A 83 -4.46 -7.55 18.74
N PRO A 84 -5.00 -6.62 19.56
CA PRO A 84 -6.04 -5.70 19.10
C PRO A 84 -5.55 -4.83 17.92
N PRO A 85 -6.46 -4.37 17.04
CA PRO A 85 -6.10 -3.42 15.99
C PRO A 85 -5.49 -2.15 16.56
N VAL A 86 -4.60 -1.52 15.79
CA VAL A 86 -4.13 -0.16 16.10
C VAL A 86 -5.27 0.80 15.80
N GLU A 87 -5.59 1.67 16.73
CA GLU A 87 -6.52 2.76 16.46
C GLU A 87 -5.94 3.64 15.35
N SER A 88 -6.72 3.80 14.29
CA SER A 88 -6.36 4.68 13.18
C SER A 88 -6.42 6.12 13.67
N SER A 89 -5.28 6.74 13.93
CA SER A 89 -5.25 8.19 14.03
C SER A 89 -5.44 8.76 12.62
N ARG A 90 -6.66 9.17 12.31
CA ARG A 90 -6.99 9.86 11.06
C ARG A 90 -6.33 11.25 10.95
N ASP A 91 -5.63 11.68 11.98
CA ASP A 91 -5.08 13.02 12.15
C ASP A 91 -3.67 13.23 11.58
N ARG A 92 -3.29 12.49 10.56
CA ARG A 92 -2.06 12.81 9.81
C ARG A 92 -2.25 13.94 8.80
N GLY A 93 -3.47 14.46 8.65
CA GLY A 93 -3.91 15.29 7.53
C GLY A 93 -3.18 16.60 7.30
N GLU A 94 -2.41 17.13 8.23
CA GLU A 94 -1.81 18.46 8.11
C GLU A 94 -0.30 18.51 8.28
N LYS A 95 0.37 17.40 8.61
CA LYS A 95 1.84 17.41 8.72
C LYS A 95 2.45 17.31 7.32
N PRO A 96 3.41 18.21 7.00
CA PRO A 96 4.13 18.10 5.73
C PRO A 96 4.80 16.73 5.61
N ALA A 97 4.74 16.14 4.42
CA ALA A 97 5.44 14.90 4.15
C ALA A 97 6.96 15.10 4.32
N PRO A 98 7.68 14.11 4.89
CA PRO A 98 9.14 14.13 4.85
C PRO A 98 9.62 14.27 3.41
N ARG A 99 10.76 14.89 3.20
CA ARG A 99 11.33 15.09 1.86
C ARG A 99 12.41 14.07 1.60
N HIS A 100 12.17 13.21 0.63
CA HIS A 100 13.12 12.24 0.14
C HIS A 100 13.15 12.23 -1.38
N THR A 101 14.19 11.67 -1.95
CA THR A 101 14.24 11.37 -3.39
C THR A 101 13.40 10.13 -3.70
N ALA A 102 13.08 9.91 -4.98
CA ALA A 102 12.38 8.69 -5.38
C ALA A 102 13.14 7.41 -4.97
N PRO A 103 14.46 7.29 -5.21
CA PRO A 103 15.22 6.12 -4.74
C PRO A 103 15.18 5.92 -3.23
N GLU A 104 15.24 7.01 -2.44
CA GLU A 104 15.17 6.92 -0.99
C GLU A 104 13.81 6.40 -0.52
N TRP A 105 12.71 6.91 -1.08
CA TRP A 105 11.37 6.40 -0.78
C TRP A 105 11.22 4.92 -1.14
N CYS A 106 11.73 4.52 -2.31
CA CYS A 106 11.66 3.13 -2.74
C CYS A 106 12.45 2.21 -1.80
N ALA A 107 13.61 2.64 -1.31
CA ALA A 107 14.40 1.88 -0.34
C ALA A 107 13.67 1.73 1.00
N ILE A 108 13.02 2.78 1.48
CA ILE A 108 12.21 2.74 2.71
C ILE A 108 11.04 1.75 2.54
N LEU A 109 10.31 1.87 1.45
CA LEU A 109 9.18 0.98 1.16
C LEU A 109 9.63 -0.48 1.10
N GLU A 110 10.68 -0.77 0.36
CA GLU A 110 11.20 -2.12 0.18
C GLU A 110 11.60 -2.75 1.52
N ARG A 111 12.34 -2.02 2.35
CA ARG A 111 12.73 -2.50 3.67
C ARG A 111 11.54 -2.81 4.56
N ASN A 112 10.54 -1.92 4.59
CA ASN A 112 9.34 -2.10 5.40
C ASN A 112 8.50 -3.29 4.90
N ARG A 113 8.38 -3.44 3.59
CA ARG A 113 7.63 -4.55 2.97
C ARG A 113 8.33 -5.89 3.17
N GLU A 114 9.65 -5.97 3.06
CA GLU A 114 10.38 -7.22 3.30
C GLU A 114 10.21 -7.69 4.75
N ALA A 115 10.20 -6.79 5.72
CA ALA A 115 9.93 -7.14 7.11
C ALA A 115 8.51 -7.71 7.28
N LEU A 116 7.51 -7.11 6.64
CA LEU A 116 6.13 -7.61 6.63
C LEU A 116 6.06 -9.00 5.97
N PHE A 117 6.65 -9.17 4.81
CA PHE A 117 6.63 -10.44 4.07
C PHE A 117 7.29 -11.56 4.85
N GLU A 118 8.39 -11.30 5.51
CA GLU A 118 9.06 -12.26 6.38
C GLU A 118 8.15 -12.74 7.51
N ARG A 119 7.43 -11.82 8.15
CA ARG A 119 6.47 -12.17 9.20
C ARG A 119 5.30 -13.00 8.65
N VAL A 120 4.76 -12.63 7.50
CA VAL A 120 3.65 -13.34 6.86
C VAL A 120 4.05 -14.76 6.48
N LEU A 121 5.26 -14.95 5.94
CA LEU A 121 5.75 -16.27 5.53
C LEU A 121 5.97 -17.24 6.69
N ARG A 122 6.11 -16.74 7.91
CA ARG A 122 6.22 -17.56 9.11
C ARG A 122 4.87 -18.00 9.67
N ALA A 123 3.78 -17.43 9.18
CA ALA A 123 2.44 -17.73 9.67
C ALA A 123 1.84 -18.91 8.95
N ASP A 124 0.98 -19.68 9.66
CA ASP A 124 0.08 -20.62 9.01
C ASP A 124 -0.88 -19.86 8.09
N PRO A 125 -1.02 -20.26 6.81
CA PRO A 125 -1.85 -19.55 5.84
C PRO A 125 -3.33 -19.41 6.22
N THR A 126 -3.83 -20.24 7.12
CA THR A 126 -5.24 -20.24 7.54
C THR A 126 -5.45 -19.65 8.93
N THR A 127 -4.37 -19.21 9.60
CA THR A 127 -4.48 -18.69 10.97
C THR A 127 -5.21 -17.35 11.01
N ARG A 128 -6.04 -17.17 12.04
CA ARG A 128 -6.64 -15.88 12.43
C ARG A 128 -7.35 -15.12 11.30
N LEU A 129 -7.97 -15.84 10.37
CA LEU A 129 -8.75 -15.26 9.28
C LEU A 129 -10.05 -14.63 9.77
N ASP A 130 -10.48 -14.95 10.99
CA ASP A 130 -11.61 -14.33 11.68
C ASP A 130 -11.31 -12.91 12.19
N LYS A 131 -10.04 -12.55 12.33
CA LYS A 131 -9.63 -11.20 12.75
C LYS A 131 -9.86 -10.21 11.63
N ARG A 132 -10.57 -9.13 11.95
CA ARG A 132 -10.99 -8.14 10.95
C ARG A 132 -10.13 -6.88 11.05
N ILE A 133 -9.72 -6.39 9.90
CA ILE A 133 -8.95 -5.15 9.75
C ILE A 133 -9.86 -4.14 9.06
N GLU A 134 -10.01 -2.96 9.64
CA GLU A 134 -10.86 -1.92 9.07
C GLU A 134 -10.22 -1.27 7.85
N HIS A 135 -11.03 -1.11 6.82
CA HIS A 135 -10.71 -0.36 5.61
C HIS A 135 -11.75 0.73 5.41
N GLY A 136 -11.29 1.94 5.10
CA GLY A 136 -12.18 3.07 4.86
C GLY A 136 -13.12 2.89 3.67
N MET A 137 -12.73 2.06 2.68
CA MET A 137 -13.50 1.85 1.45
C MET A 137 -14.26 0.53 1.43
N PHE A 138 -13.72 -0.52 2.05
CA PHE A 138 -14.22 -1.89 1.88
C PHE A 138 -14.87 -2.48 3.13
N GLY A 139 -15.08 -1.68 4.17
CA GLY A 139 -15.52 -2.19 5.46
C GLY A 139 -14.39 -2.90 6.18
N THR A 140 -14.50 -4.21 6.41
CA THR A 140 -13.41 -4.97 7.05
C THR A 140 -12.91 -6.09 6.16
N LEU A 141 -11.61 -6.36 6.25
CA LEU A 141 -10.91 -7.43 5.52
C LEU A 141 -10.11 -8.28 6.51
N ASN A 142 -9.79 -9.51 6.14
CA ASN A 142 -8.81 -10.29 6.90
C ASN A 142 -7.37 -9.93 6.46
N TRP A 143 -6.36 -10.52 7.12
CA TRP A 143 -4.96 -10.18 6.83
C TRP A 143 -4.49 -10.57 5.42
N ARG A 144 -5.01 -11.68 4.86
CA ARG A 144 -4.67 -12.10 3.49
C ARG A 144 -5.27 -11.15 2.47
N GLU A 145 -6.51 -10.76 2.67
CA GLU A 145 -7.21 -9.77 1.83
C GLU A 145 -6.54 -8.41 1.90
N THR A 146 -6.12 -7.99 3.09
CA THR A 146 -5.39 -6.75 3.31
C THR A 146 -4.02 -6.78 2.64
N LEU A 147 -3.31 -7.91 2.72
CA LEU A 147 -2.03 -8.08 2.02
C LEU A 147 -2.19 -7.91 0.51
N LEU A 148 -3.21 -8.56 -0.08
CA LEU A 148 -3.50 -8.42 -1.51
C LEU A 148 -3.93 -7.01 -1.87
N PHE A 149 -4.64 -6.30 -0.99
CA PHE A 149 -5.02 -4.90 -1.18
C PHE A 149 -3.79 -4.01 -1.42
N LEU A 150 -2.66 -4.28 -0.78
CA LEU A 150 -1.44 -3.50 -0.99
C LEU A 150 -1.02 -3.48 -2.46
N ARG A 151 -1.25 -4.57 -3.18
CA ARG A 151 -1.00 -4.63 -4.63
C ARG A 151 -1.83 -3.60 -5.38
N LEU A 152 -3.13 -3.55 -5.10
CA LEU A 152 -4.03 -2.60 -5.78
C LEU A 152 -3.68 -1.16 -5.44
N HIS A 153 -3.35 -0.90 -4.19
CA HIS A 153 -2.94 0.42 -3.72
C HIS A 153 -1.66 0.90 -4.42
N ASP A 154 -0.65 0.03 -4.48
CA ASP A 154 0.61 0.36 -5.16
C ASP A 154 0.41 0.61 -6.65
N LEU A 155 -0.41 -0.20 -7.33
CA LEU A 155 -0.71 -0.02 -8.76
C LEU A 155 -1.46 1.30 -9.03
N ASP A 156 -2.42 1.65 -8.18
CA ASP A 156 -3.17 2.90 -8.32
C ASP A 156 -2.24 4.11 -8.21
N HIS A 157 -1.35 4.11 -7.23
CA HIS A 157 -0.38 5.18 -7.06
C HIS A 157 0.74 5.17 -8.11
N ALA A 158 1.08 4.02 -8.67
CA ALA A 158 1.96 3.95 -9.83
C ALA A 158 1.34 4.71 -11.03
N ARG A 159 0.04 4.53 -11.28
CA ARG A 159 -0.67 5.29 -12.33
C ARG A 159 -0.70 6.79 -12.03
N GLN A 160 -0.87 7.17 -10.78
CA GLN A 160 -0.80 8.57 -10.36
C GLN A 160 0.58 9.18 -10.63
N LEU A 161 1.65 8.47 -10.32
CA LEU A 161 3.03 8.90 -10.60
C LEU A 161 3.32 9.00 -12.10
N GLU A 162 2.80 8.09 -12.90
CA GLU A 162 2.91 8.15 -14.37
C GLU A 162 2.27 9.44 -14.91
N LYS A 163 1.10 9.83 -14.39
CA LYS A 163 0.45 11.09 -14.74
C LYS A 163 1.28 12.29 -14.31
N ASN A 164 1.86 12.25 -13.11
CA ASN A 164 2.76 13.31 -12.64
C ASN A 164 3.97 13.46 -13.57
N ALA A 165 4.59 12.35 -13.96
CA ALA A 165 5.73 12.35 -14.86
C ALA A 165 5.39 13.00 -16.21
N ALA A 166 4.23 12.66 -16.77
CA ALA A 166 3.77 13.23 -18.04
C ALA A 166 3.51 14.75 -17.91
N ALA A 167 2.91 15.18 -16.81
CA ALA A 167 2.59 16.59 -16.58
C ALA A 167 3.82 17.45 -16.29
N LEU A 168 4.87 16.87 -15.71
CA LEU A 168 6.10 17.58 -15.29
C LEU A 168 7.29 17.35 -16.24
N ALA A 169 7.06 16.68 -17.32
CA ALA A 169 8.09 16.40 -18.33
C ALA A 169 8.62 17.67 -19.00
#